data_8694a1a9481a40765a6b6075ea57211b
#
_entry.id   8694a1a9481a40765a6b6075ea57211b
#
_cell.length_a   1.000
_cell.length_b   1.000
_cell.length_c   1.000
_cell.angle_alpha   90.00
_cell.angle_beta   90.00
_cell.angle_gamma   90.00
#
_symmetry.space_group_name_H-M   'P 1'
#
loop_
_entity.id
_entity.type
_entity.pdbx_description
1 polymer ?
#
loop_
_entity_poly.entity_id
_entity_poly.type
_entity_poly.pdbx_seq_one_letter_code
_entity_poly.pdbx_strand_id
1 'polypeptide(L)'
;LASGASLGSGIALFLGLSFLWFPIFSIIFSLITLLLVLSVSAMLAKGYPVQMLILTGLLFGALLNALLYLLVLINPKKMNPIASYLFGGFASAEYQDVMIISLIASVAIIVLFLMQKGIKLLQVGELKSQSLGLNVQQVTYIVLIVASIMTAVVVAYVGVIGFIGMIIP
;
A
#
# COMPACT_ATOMS: atom_id res chain seq x y z
N LEU A 1 2.20 -1.77 3.02
CA LEU A 1 1.96 -1.09 1.74
C LEU A 1 1.85 0.42 1.93
N ALA A 2 0.95 0.90 2.82
CA ALA A 2 0.81 2.33 3.11
C ALA A 2 2.14 2.97 3.56
N SER A 3 2.93 2.28 4.37
CA SER A 3 4.25 2.77 4.82
C SER A 3 5.26 2.91 3.67
N GLY A 4 5.19 2.04 2.65
CA GLY A 4 6.00 2.17 1.45
C GLY A 4 5.57 3.38 0.62
N ALA A 5 4.28 3.56 0.45
CA ALA A 5 3.72 4.71 -0.25
C ALA A 5 4.08 6.03 0.44
N SER A 6 3.97 6.09 1.78
CA SER A 6 4.32 7.28 2.56
C SER A 6 5.81 7.63 2.50
N LEU A 7 6.67 6.62 2.50
CA LEU A 7 8.10 6.83 2.32
C LEU A 7 8.41 7.37 0.93
N GLY A 8 7.76 6.84 -0.11
CA GLY A 8 7.88 7.33 -1.48
C GLY A 8 7.49 8.80 -1.63
N SER A 9 6.31 9.18 -1.13
CA SER A 9 5.86 10.58 -1.11
C SER A 9 6.76 11.46 -0.25
N GLY A 10 7.22 10.96 0.91
CA GLY A 10 8.15 11.65 1.79
C GLY A 10 9.48 11.96 1.10
N ILE A 11 10.01 11.02 0.32
CA ILE A 11 11.22 11.23 -0.48
C ILE A 11 10.97 12.28 -1.58
N ALA A 12 9.84 12.19 -2.29
CA ALA A 12 9.50 13.17 -3.31
C ALA A 12 9.41 14.60 -2.74
N LEU A 13 8.81 14.72 -1.54
CA LEU A 13 8.70 15.98 -0.81
C LEU A 13 10.08 16.45 -0.32
N PHE A 14 10.93 15.54 0.16
CA PHE A 14 12.29 15.84 0.59
C PHE A 14 13.15 16.36 -0.57
N LEU A 15 13.01 15.81 -1.76
CA LEU A 15 13.68 16.25 -2.98
C LEU A 15 13.12 17.58 -3.52
N GLY A 16 11.98 18.05 -3.00
CA GLY A 16 11.33 19.28 -3.45
C GLY A 16 10.68 19.13 -4.83
N LEU A 17 10.26 17.92 -5.19
CA LEU A 17 9.60 17.66 -6.44
C LEU A 17 8.19 18.26 -6.47
N SER A 18 7.68 18.52 -7.66
CA SER A 18 6.32 19.00 -7.88
C SER A 18 5.29 17.97 -7.38
N PHE A 19 4.14 18.43 -6.93
CA PHE A 19 3.05 17.61 -6.41
C PHE A 19 2.63 16.46 -7.36
N LEU A 20 2.77 16.66 -8.66
CA LEU A 20 2.50 15.63 -9.68
C LEU A 20 3.38 14.38 -9.57
N TRP A 21 4.55 14.47 -8.93
CA TRP A 21 5.45 13.34 -8.74
C TRP A 21 5.12 12.49 -7.50
N PHE A 22 4.33 13.01 -6.57
CA PHE A 22 3.99 12.30 -5.33
C PHE A 22 3.29 10.96 -5.59
N PRO A 23 2.23 10.89 -6.43
CA PRO A 23 1.59 9.61 -6.73
C PRO A 23 2.53 8.61 -7.38
N ILE A 24 3.41 9.07 -8.28
CA ILE A 24 4.35 8.21 -8.99
C ILE A 24 5.34 7.58 -8.00
N PHE A 25 5.96 8.38 -7.14
CA PHE A 25 6.88 7.89 -6.11
C PHE A 25 6.18 6.98 -5.11
N SER A 26 4.96 7.33 -4.68
CA SER A 26 4.14 6.50 -3.80
C SER A 26 3.86 5.13 -4.41
N ILE A 27 3.45 5.06 -5.67
CA ILE A 27 3.16 3.80 -6.36
C ILE A 27 4.43 2.97 -6.50
N ILE A 28 5.53 3.55 -6.95
CA ILE A 28 6.81 2.85 -7.11
C ILE A 28 7.27 2.24 -5.78
N PHE A 29 7.32 3.04 -4.72
CA PHE A 29 7.77 2.57 -3.41
C PHE A 29 6.80 1.57 -2.77
N SER A 30 5.49 1.73 -2.98
CA SER A 30 4.48 0.76 -2.54
C SER A 30 4.68 -0.59 -3.24
N LEU A 31 4.91 -0.60 -4.56
CA LEU A 31 5.18 -1.84 -5.31
C LEU A 31 6.52 -2.48 -4.92
N ILE A 32 7.57 -1.69 -4.72
CA ILE A 32 8.86 -2.19 -4.21
C ILE A 32 8.65 -2.84 -2.84
N THR A 33 7.92 -2.19 -1.94
CA THR A 33 7.61 -2.73 -0.62
C THR A 33 6.81 -4.03 -0.73
N LEU A 34 5.82 -4.10 -1.62
CA LEU A 34 5.07 -5.33 -1.88
C LEU A 34 6.00 -6.45 -2.32
N LEU A 35 6.88 -6.21 -3.30
CA LEU A 35 7.82 -7.21 -3.80
C LEU A 35 8.77 -7.69 -2.70
N LEU A 36 9.30 -6.78 -1.88
CA LEU A 36 10.17 -7.12 -0.74
C LEU A 36 9.43 -7.98 0.28
N VAL A 37 8.22 -7.58 0.68
CA VAL A 37 7.41 -8.34 1.63
C VAL A 37 7.07 -9.73 1.09
N LEU A 38 6.67 -9.84 -0.17
CA LEU A 38 6.37 -11.13 -0.80
C LEU A 38 7.61 -12.02 -0.90
N SER A 39 8.75 -11.47 -1.30
CA SER A 39 10.00 -12.23 -1.43
C SER A 39 10.47 -12.76 -0.08
N VAL A 40 10.52 -11.91 0.94
CA VAL A 40 10.95 -12.31 2.29
C VAL A 40 9.94 -13.26 2.93
N SER A 41 8.64 -13.00 2.77
CA SER A 41 7.59 -13.90 3.26
C SER A 41 7.70 -15.28 2.61
N ALA A 42 7.93 -15.36 1.30
CA ALA A 42 8.09 -16.63 0.60
C ALA A 42 9.33 -17.42 1.08
N MET A 43 10.43 -16.72 1.39
CA MET A 43 11.64 -17.35 1.94
C MET A 43 11.43 -17.91 3.35
N LEU A 44 10.61 -17.24 4.17
CA LEU A 44 10.37 -17.59 5.57
C LEU A 44 9.16 -18.51 5.76
N ALA A 45 8.29 -18.66 4.78
CA ALA A 45 7.02 -19.38 4.84
C ALA A 45 7.22 -20.91 4.88
N LYS A 46 7.75 -21.43 5.99
CA LYS A 46 7.81 -22.87 6.27
C LYS A 46 6.51 -23.32 6.97
N GLY A 47 5.41 -23.44 6.21
CA GLY A 47 4.15 -24.03 6.70
C GLY A 47 3.01 -23.05 7.04
N TYR A 48 3.27 -21.76 7.23
CA TYR A 48 2.25 -20.74 7.56
C TYR A 48 2.37 -19.49 6.68
N PRO A 49 2.05 -19.58 5.38
CA PRO A 49 2.32 -18.51 4.43
C PRO A 49 1.60 -17.20 4.74
N VAL A 50 0.33 -17.24 5.17
CA VAL A 50 -0.47 -16.04 5.48
C VAL A 50 0.07 -15.33 6.73
N GLN A 51 0.40 -16.09 7.78
CA GLN A 51 0.93 -15.51 9.03
C GLN A 51 2.29 -14.84 8.80
N MET A 52 3.17 -15.48 8.00
CA MET A 52 4.46 -14.90 7.63
C MET A 52 4.30 -13.64 6.78
N LEU A 53 3.32 -13.61 5.88
CA LEU A 53 3.03 -12.41 5.09
C LEU A 53 2.63 -11.21 5.97
N ILE A 54 1.75 -11.46 6.95
CA ILE A 54 1.31 -10.42 7.90
C ILE A 54 2.48 -9.94 8.76
N LEU A 55 3.24 -10.86 9.34
CA LEU A 55 4.38 -10.52 10.20
C LEU A 55 5.45 -9.75 9.43
N THR A 56 5.83 -10.23 8.26
CA THR A 56 6.80 -9.56 7.38
C THR A 56 6.32 -8.17 6.98
N GLY A 57 5.03 -8.05 6.62
CA GLY A 57 4.42 -6.77 6.28
C GLY A 57 4.45 -5.76 7.44
N LEU A 58 4.22 -6.22 8.66
CA LEU A 58 4.28 -5.39 9.87
C LEU A 58 5.71 -4.93 10.17
N LEU A 59 6.69 -5.82 10.09
CA LEU A 59 8.09 -5.50 10.31
C LEU A 59 8.63 -4.51 9.27
N PHE A 60 8.37 -4.77 7.98
CA PHE A 60 8.74 -3.81 6.92
C PHE A 60 8.01 -2.49 7.07
N GLY A 61 6.74 -2.50 7.47
CA GLY A 61 5.98 -1.29 7.77
C GLY A 61 6.63 -0.43 8.85
N ALA A 62 7.04 -1.03 9.95
CA ALA A 62 7.74 -0.35 11.05
C ALA A 62 9.10 0.20 10.58
N LEU A 63 9.87 -0.58 9.84
CA LEU A 63 11.17 -0.17 9.30
C LEU A 63 11.04 1.04 8.36
N LEU A 64 10.08 1.00 7.42
CA LEU A 64 9.87 2.09 6.48
C LEU A 64 9.39 3.38 7.16
N ASN A 65 8.55 3.25 8.20
CA ASN A 65 8.16 4.39 9.03
C ASN A 65 9.36 4.98 9.77
N ALA A 66 10.23 4.14 10.34
CA ALA A 66 11.46 4.59 11.00
C ALA A 66 12.38 5.35 10.03
N LEU A 67 12.54 4.85 8.79
CA LEU A 67 13.31 5.54 7.75
C LEU A 67 12.70 6.91 7.40
N LEU A 68 11.38 6.99 7.35
CA LEU A 68 10.68 8.24 7.07
C LEU A 68 10.89 9.25 8.19
N TYR A 69 10.82 8.85 9.48
CA TYR A 69 11.16 9.70 10.61
C TYR A 69 12.63 10.16 10.57
N LEU A 70 13.53 9.29 10.15
CA LEU A 70 14.94 9.64 9.99
C LEU A 70 15.14 10.71 8.91
N LEU A 71 14.42 10.63 7.78
CA LEU A 71 14.42 11.69 6.76
C LEU A 71 13.97 13.05 7.31
N VAL A 72 12.96 13.06 8.20
CA VAL A 72 12.48 14.27 8.86
C VAL A 72 13.57 14.89 9.75
N LEU A 73 14.30 14.04 10.50
CA LEU A 73 15.36 14.50 11.42
C LEU A 73 16.56 15.11 10.69
N ILE A 74 16.91 14.60 9.52
CA ILE A 74 18.05 15.11 8.73
C ILE A 74 17.80 16.54 8.23
N ASN A 75 16.55 16.91 7.97
CA ASN A 75 16.23 18.24 7.47
C ASN A 75 15.05 18.89 8.21
N PRO A 76 15.32 19.49 9.40
CA PRO A 76 14.27 20.09 10.23
C PRO A 76 13.47 21.20 9.56
N LYS A 77 14.03 21.87 8.54
CA LYS A 77 13.33 22.91 7.78
C LYS A 77 12.14 22.36 6.98
N LYS A 78 12.17 21.07 6.61
CA LYS A 78 11.10 20.37 5.91
C LYS A 78 10.17 19.57 6.84
N MET A 79 10.40 19.70 8.14
CA MET A 79 9.63 18.96 9.16
C MET A 79 8.13 19.27 9.10
N ASN A 80 7.75 20.56 9.02
CA ASN A 80 6.34 20.95 9.00
C ASN A 80 5.57 20.39 7.79
N PRO A 81 6.04 20.53 6.54
CA PRO A 81 5.35 19.95 5.39
C PRO A 81 5.24 18.42 5.46
N ILE A 82 6.32 17.74 5.90
CA ILE A 82 6.31 16.28 6.01
C ILE A 82 5.39 15.84 7.15
N ALA A 83 5.40 16.53 8.29
CA ALA A 83 4.52 16.24 9.42
C ALA A 83 3.04 16.43 9.02
N SER A 84 2.70 17.52 8.35
CA SER A 84 1.34 17.75 7.85
C SER A 84 0.89 16.64 6.90
N TYR A 85 1.78 16.17 6.04
CA TYR A 85 1.50 15.04 5.16
C TYR A 85 1.33 13.73 5.92
N LEU A 86 2.14 13.49 6.97
CA LEU A 86 2.05 12.29 7.81
C LEU A 86 0.77 12.22 8.64
N PHE A 87 0.29 13.38 9.11
CA PHE A 87 -0.98 13.42 9.83
C PHE A 87 -2.18 13.23 8.90
N GLY A 88 -1.98 13.39 7.59
CA GLY A 88 -3.01 13.23 6.58
C GLY A 88 -4.20 14.16 6.82
N GLY A 89 -5.08 14.22 5.87
CA GLY A 89 -6.33 14.94 6.04
C GLY A 89 -6.91 15.40 4.72
N PHE A 90 -8.20 15.70 4.74
CA PHE A 90 -8.94 16.20 3.59
C PHE A 90 -8.94 17.74 3.49
N ALA A 91 -8.24 18.42 4.41
CA ALA A 91 -8.28 19.89 4.49
C ALA A 91 -7.67 20.60 3.26
N SER A 92 -6.76 19.93 2.56
CA SER A 92 -6.09 20.44 1.35
C SER A 92 -6.51 19.72 0.08
N ALA A 93 -7.55 18.87 0.13
CA ALA A 93 -7.99 18.08 -1.02
C ALA A 93 -8.68 18.99 -2.05
N GLU A 94 -8.15 18.99 -3.27
CA GLU A 94 -8.72 19.68 -4.41
C GLU A 94 -9.72 18.78 -5.15
N TYR A 95 -10.60 19.39 -5.92
CA TYR A 95 -11.60 18.65 -6.71
C TYR A 95 -10.96 17.71 -7.73
N GLN A 96 -9.78 18.07 -8.23
CA GLN A 96 -8.99 17.25 -9.15
C GLN A 96 -8.49 15.97 -8.48
N ASP A 97 -8.06 16.03 -7.21
CA ASP A 97 -7.58 14.89 -6.45
C ASP A 97 -8.70 13.86 -6.24
N VAL A 98 -9.90 14.34 -5.91
CA VAL A 98 -11.08 13.48 -5.75
C VAL A 98 -11.43 12.78 -7.07
N MET A 99 -11.33 13.49 -8.20
CA MET A 99 -11.60 12.90 -9.52
C MET A 99 -10.60 11.79 -9.86
N ILE A 100 -9.30 12.01 -9.60
CA ILE A 100 -8.25 11.02 -9.87
C ILE A 100 -8.43 9.80 -8.96
N ILE A 101 -8.64 10.01 -7.66
CA ILE A 101 -8.86 8.93 -6.70
C ILE A 101 -10.11 8.12 -7.08
N SER A 102 -11.22 8.77 -7.42
CA SER A 102 -12.47 8.11 -7.79
C SER A 102 -12.34 7.28 -9.07
N LEU A 103 -11.60 7.77 -10.06
CA LEU A 103 -11.35 7.06 -11.30
C LEU A 103 -10.52 5.78 -11.05
N ILE A 104 -9.43 5.90 -10.30
CA ILE A 104 -8.58 4.75 -9.97
C ILE A 104 -9.32 3.76 -9.07
N ALA A 105 -10.12 4.26 -8.11
CA ALA A 105 -10.99 3.43 -7.27
C ALA A 105 -12.00 2.64 -8.11
N SER A 106 -12.64 3.30 -9.07
CA SER A 106 -13.60 2.64 -9.96
C SER A 106 -12.96 1.50 -10.75
N VAL A 107 -11.78 1.74 -11.33
CA VAL A 107 -11.03 0.72 -12.07
C VAL A 107 -10.66 -0.45 -11.14
N ALA A 108 -10.16 -0.16 -9.94
CA ALA A 108 -9.79 -1.19 -8.98
C ALA A 108 -11.01 -2.02 -8.54
N ILE A 109 -12.14 -1.39 -8.28
CA ILE A 109 -13.39 -2.07 -7.93
C ILE A 109 -13.84 -2.99 -9.08
N ILE A 110 -13.78 -2.54 -10.33
CA ILE A 110 -14.12 -3.36 -11.49
C ILE A 110 -13.21 -4.58 -11.57
N VAL A 111 -11.89 -4.42 -11.40
CA VAL A 111 -10.93 -5.53 -11.42
C VAL A 111 -11.24 -6.53 -10.32
N LEU A 112 -11.46 -6.06 -9.09
CA LEU A 112 -11.80 -6.93 -7.95
C LEU A 112 -13.15 -7.62 -8.15
N PHE A 113 -14.12 -6.95 -8.76
CA PHE A 113 -15.42 -7.54 -9.07
C PHE A 113 -15.29 -8.65 -10.12
N LEU A 114 -14.47 -8.49 -11.14
CA LEU A 114 -14.20 -9.56 -12.11
C LEU A 114 -13.53 -10.76 -11.45
N MET A 115 -12.72 -10.53 -10.40
CA MET A 115 -12.03 -11.58 -9.66
C MET A 115 -12.83 -12.15 -8.47
N GLN A 116 -14.08 -11.72 -8.26
CA GLN A 116 -14.89 -12.12 -7.10
C GLN A 116 -15.00 -13.64 -6.90
N LYS A 117 -15.06 -14.42 -7.98
CA LYS A 117 -15.13 -15.89 -7.90
C LYS A 117 -13.85 -16.48 -7.28
N GLY A 118 -12.68 -15.99 -7.73
CA GLY A 118 -11.39 -16.42 -7.19
C GLY A 118 -11.24 -16.01 -5.72
N ILE A 119 -11.64 -14.78 -5.37
CA ILE A 119 -11.57 -14.26 -3.99
C ILE A 119 -12.48 -15.08 -3.06
N LYS A 120 -13.71 -15.41 -3.48
CA LYS A 120 -14.64 -16.25 -2.70
C LYS A 120 -14.08 -17.66 -2.49
N LEU A 121 -13.43 -18.24 -3.49
CA LEU A 121 -12.80 -19.55 -3.34
C LEU A 121 -11.64 -19.49 -2.33
N LEU A 122 -10.83 -18.43 -2.33
CA LEU A 122 -9.73 -18.26 -1.35
C LEU A 122 -10.23 -18.27 0.10
N GLN A 123 -11.44 -17.78 0.37
CA GLN A 123 -12.03 -17.77 1.71
C GLN A 123 -12.30 -19.18 2.26
N VAL A 124 -12.46 -20.18 1.38
CA VAL A 124 -12.65 -21.59 1.79
C VAL A 124 -11.35 -22.25 2.24
N GLY A 125 -10.21 -21.60 2.00
CA GLY A 125 -8.86 -22.05 2.35
C GLY A 125 -8.03 -22.43 1.12
N GLU A 126 -6.72 -22.21 1.22
CA GLU A 126 -5.78 -22.37 0.08
C GLU A 126 -5.79 -23.78 -0.51
N LEU A 127 -5.72 -24.81 0.34
CA LEU A 127 -5.67 -26.21 -0.10
C LEU A 127 -6.95 -26.61 -0.86
N LYS A 128 -8.11 -26.20 -0.35
CA LYS A 128 -9.40 -26.49 -1.00
C LYS A 128 -9.55 -25.72 -2.32
N SER A 129 -9.07 -24.47 -2.35
CA SER A 129 -9.12 -23.64 -3.56
C SER A 129 -8.23 -24.22 -4.67
N GLN A 130 -7.05 -24.72 -4.32
CA GLN A 130 -6.16 -25.41 -5.27
C GLN A 130 -6.78 -26.70 -5.82
N SER A 131 -7.43 -27.51 -4.98
CA SER A 131 -8.12 -28.73 -5.44
C SER A 131 -9.32 -28.43 -6.35
N LEU A 132 -9.88 -27.24 -6.29
CA LEU A 132 -10.91 -26.76 -7.20
C LEU A 132 -10.35 -26.11 -8.49
N GLY A 133 -9.04 -26.22 -8.72
CA GLY A 133 -8.37 -25.72 -9.93
C GLY A 133 -8.02 -24.24 -9.92
N LEU A 134 -8.15 -23.54 -8.76
CA LEU A 134 -7.80 -22.13 -8.67
C LEU A 134 -6.27 -21.97 -8.53
N ASN A 135 -5.69 -21.11 -9.37
CA ASN A 135 -4.32 -20.68 -9.16
C ASN A 135 -4.28 -19.61 -8.05
N VAL A 136 -4.15 -20.10 -6.79
CA VAL A 136 -4.17 -19.26 -5.58
C VAL A 136 -3.12 -18.16 -5.63
N GLN A 137 -1.90 -18.46 -6.11
CA GLN A 137 -0.83 -17.48 -6.19
C GLN A 137 -1.16 -16.32 -7.13
N GLN A 138 -1.69 -16.60 -8.32
CA GLN A 138 -2.05 -15.55 -9.27
C GLN A 138 -3.14 -14.63 -8.72
N VAL A 139 -4.21 -15.21 -8.15
CA VAL A 139 -5.31 -14.42 -7.58
C VAL A 139 -4.79 -13.55 -6.43
N THR A 140 -3.99 -14.11 -5.52
CA THR A 140 -3.41 -13.36 -4.40
C THR A 140 -2.52 -12.22 -4.88
N TYR A 141 -1.64 -12.45 -5.86
CA TYR A 141 -0.76 -11.41 -6.38
C TYR A 141 -1.53 -10.27 -7.05
N ILE A 142 -2.54 -10.59 -7.87
CA ILE A 142 -3.34 -9.54 -8.53
C ILE A 142 -4.08 -8.71 -7.49
N VAL A 143 -4.71 -9.34 -6.49
CA VAL A 143 -5.41 -8.63 -5.40
C VAL A 143 -4.45 -7.73 -4.63
N LEU A 144 -3.25 -8.22 -4.28
CA LEU A 144 -2.25 -7.44 -3.56
C LEU A 144 -1.70 -6.27 -4.39
N ILE A 145 -1.49 -6.45 -5.70
CA ILE A 145 -1.04 -5.37 -6.60
C ILE A 145 -2.13 -4.29 -6.69
N VAL A 146 -3.38 -4.67 -6.92
CA VAL A 146 -4.50 -3.73 -6.99
C VAL A 146 -4.65 -2.97 -5.67
N ALA A 147 -4.61 -3.66 -4.54
CA ALA A 147 -4.67 -3.05 -3.22
C ALA A 147 -3.48 -2.11 -2.97
N SER A 148 -2.27 -2.46 -3.45
CA SER A 148 -1.07 -1.61 -3.32
C SER A 148 -1.20 -0.31 -4.10
N ILE A 149 -1.66 -0.38 -5.35
CA ILE A 149 -1.86 0.80 -6.19
C ILE A 149 -2.92 1.71 -5.57
N MET A 150 -4.05 1.14 -5.16
CA MET A 150 -5.12 1.89 -4.49
C MET A 150 -4.61 2.62 -3.24
N THR A 151 -3.95 1.88 -2.35
CA THR A 151 -3.39 2.44 -1.12
C THR A 151 -2.36 3.53 -1.42
N ALA A 152 -1.50 3.32 -2.43
CA ALA A 152 -0.47 4.28 -2.80
C ALA A 152 -1.06 5.59 -3.31
N VAL A 153 -2.11 5.53 -4.13
CA VAL A 153 -2.78 6.72 -4.65
C VAL A 153 -3.48 7.48 -3.53
N VAL A 154 -4.26 6.77 -2.68
CA VAL A 154 -4.94 7.43 -1.55
C VAL A 154 -3.92 8.09 -0.62
N VAL A 155 -2.84 7.39 -0.26
CA VAL A 155 -1.78 7.94 0.59
C VAL A 155 -1.08 9.13 -0.06
N ALA A 156 -0.90 9.14 -1.38
CA ALA A 156 -0.24 10.23 -2.08
C ALA A 156 -1.03 11.56 -2.00
N TYR A 157 -2.36 11.50 -2.09
CA TYR A 157 -3.22 12.67 -2.12
C TYR A 157 -3.77 13.08 -0.74
N VAL A 158 -4.07 12.10 0.10
CA VAL A 158 -4.73 12.34 1.41
C VAL A 158 -3.73 12.27 2.57
N GLY A 159 -2.54 11.72 2.31
CA GLY A 159 -1.55 11.44 3.34
C GLY A 159 -1.79 10.11 4.04
N VAL A 160 -1.04 9.88 5.12
CA VAL A 160 -1.07 8.60 5.84
C VAL A 160 -2.27 8.55 6.78
N ILE A 161 -3.26 7.73 6.43
CA ILE A 161 -4.37 7.46 7.34
C ILE A 161 -4.04 6.17 8.10
N GLY A 162 -3.63 6.31 9.36
CA GLY A 162 -3.30 5.17 10.21
C GLY A 162 -4.53 4.36 10.62
N PHE A 163 -4.30 3.09 10.91
CA PHE A 163 -5.27 2.19 11.56
C PHE A 163 -6.57 1.86 10.80
N ILE A 164 -6.77 2.34 9.57
CA ILE A 164 -7.99 2.04 8.79
C ILE A 164 -8.24 0.53 8.69
N GLY A 165 -7.20 -0.26 8.41
CA GLY A 165 -7.31 -1.72 8.29
C GLY A 165 -7.66 -2.46 9.58
N MET A 166 -7.59 -1.79 10.74
CA MET A 166 -8.01 -2.35 12.02
C MET A 166 -9.42 -1.92 12.44
N ILE A 167 -9.89 -0.81 11.90
CA ILE A 167 -11.19 -0.22 12.25
C ILE A 167 -12.30 -0.79 11.37
N ILE A 168 -11.97 -1.05 10.09
CA ILE A 168 -12.93 -1.61 9.13
C ILE A 168 -12.73 -3.12 9.06
N PRO A 169 -13.68 -3.91 9.55
CA PRO A 169 -13.62 -5.38 9.53
C PRO A 169 -13.81 -5.95 8.11
#